data_4b43f8da9c0873ed5a0f6aa9d4f19cbe
#
_entry.id   4b43f8da9c0873ed5a0f6aa9d4f19cbe
#
_cell.length_a   1.000
_cell.length_b   1.000
_cell.length_c   1.000
_cell.angle_alpha   90.00
_cell.angle_beta   90.00
_cell.angle_gamma   90.00
#
_symmetry.space_group_name_H-M   'P 1'
#
loop_
_entity.id
_entity.type
_entity.pdbx_description
1 polymer ?
#
loop_
_entity_poly.entity_id
_entity_poly.type
_entity_poly.pdbx_seq_one_letter_code
_entity_poly.pdbx_strand_id
1 'polypeptide(L)'
;MRFHRLELPQAIVSQTLRVVATTCILAASALGASHKAPPVKPANQYVAFDTHPNEHVTIAIDPCNDPDKCSFFRLPYIQHGFIPVRVVITNDGDTALTLTDVRIQFISAANDKIPAADLEEINRRLFNLKKSMNRPLPLPIPITIHHAPVDKKITQDDNDFGFQSTTVNPHSTLGGYLFYDVRGLDDPPLKGAQIYVKMIHSLDGKHELFPFTIPFDKWLAANPR
;
A
#
# COMPACT_ATOMS: atom_id res chain seq x y z
N MET A 1 26.88 59.27 49.62
CA MET A 1 26.96 58.08 48.77
C MET A 1 25.59 57.88 48.11
N ARG A 2 25.46 58.15 46.78
CA ARG A 2 24.22 57.96 46.01
C ARG A 2 24.33 56.65 45.28
N PHE A 3 23.43 55.67 45.57
CA PHE A 3 23.31 54.43 44.81
C PHE A 3 22.52 54.72 43.57
N HIS A 4 23.11 54.56 42.38
CA HIS A 4 22.43 54.54 41.13
C HIS A 4 21.77 53.14 40.94
N ARG A 5 20.45 53.11 40.89
CA ARG A 5 19.67 51.96 40.51
C ARG A 5 19.70 51.86 38.98
N LEU A 6 20.32 50.81 38.42
CA LEU A 6 20.26 50.47 37.01
C LEU A 6 18.90 49.82 36.72
N GLU A 7 18.02 50.59 36.10
CA GLU A 7 16.76 50.04 35.53
C GLU A 7 17.07 49.43 34.16
N LEU A 8 16.90 48.12 34.05
CA LEU A 8 16.96 47.41 32.75
C LEU A 8 15.65 47.69 31.97
N PRO A 9 15.72 48.07 30.69
CA PRO A 9 14.52 48.40 29.91
C PRO A 9 13.66 47.15 29.69
N GLN A 10 12.41 47.22 30.14
CA GLN A 10 11.38 46.17 30.03
C GLN A 10 11.11 45.66 28.59
N ALA A 11 11.55 46.41 27.59
CA ALA A 11 11.38 46.05 26.17
C ALA A 11 12.20 44.83 25.74
N ILE A 12 13.35 44.56 26.39
CA ILE A 12 14.22 43.43 26.01
C ILE A 12 13.65 42.10 26.52
N VAL A 13 13.01 42.10 27.69
CA VAL A 13 12.43 40.87 28.28
C VAL A 13 11.22 40.38 27.49
N SER A 14 10.45 41.26 26.90
CA SER A 14 9.24 40.88 26.15
C SER A 14 9.54 40.28 24.77
N GLN A 15 10.66 40.68 24.14
CA GLN A 15 11.05 40.14 22.83
C GLN A 15 11.67 38.76 22.95
N THR A 16 12.48 38.50 23.96
CA THR A 16 13.07 37.16 24.21
C THR A 16 12.00 36.12 24.55
N LEU A 17 10.97 36.50 25.31
CA LEU A 17 9.86 35.61 25.65
C LEU A 17 9.01 35.26 24.43
N ARG A 18 8.82 36.18 23.48
CA ARG A 18 8.07 35.93 22.23
C ARG A 18 8.83 35.01 21.26
N VAL A 19 10.15 35.12 21.16
CA VAL A 19 10.98 34.27 20.29
C VAL A 19 10.98 32.83 20.81
N VAL A 20 11.11 32.62 22.13
CA VAL A 20 11.08 31.27 22.73
C VAL A 20 9.71 30.61 22.56
N ALA A 21 8.59 31.33 22.70
CA ALA A 21 7.27 30.80 22.50
C ALA A 21 6.99 30.40 21.04
N THR A 22 7.49 31.17 20.07
CA THR A 22 7.34 30.87 18.63
C THR A 22 8.15 29.66 18.20
N THR A 23 9.34 29.46 18.77
CA THR A 23 10.20 28.29 18.46
C THR A 23 9.63 26.99 19.02
N CYS A 24 8.97 27.02 20.20
CA CYS A 24 8.31 25.85 20.76
C CYS A 24 7.06 25.39 19.98
N ILE A 25 6.35 26.31 19.34
CA ILE A 25 5.14 25.97 18.56
C ILE A 25 5.51 25.29 17.22
N LEU A 26 6.66 25.63 16.63
CA LEU A 26 7.14 25.01 15.39
C LEU A 26 7.72 23.59 15.60
N ALA A 27 8.16 23.25 16.81
CA ALA A 27 8.67 21.91 17.12
C ALA A 27 7.57 20.86 17.41
N ALA A 28 6.34 21.28 17.72
CA ALA A 28 5.24 20.38 18.06
C ALA A 28 4.52 19.78 16.84
N SER A 29 4.76 20.26 15.62
CA SER A 29 4.10 19.77 14.40
C SER A 29 4.81 18.59 13.73
N ALA A 30 5.91 18.08 14.29
CA ALA A 30 6.71 17.00 13.67
C ALA A 30 6.44 15.60 14.22
N LEU A 31 5.48 15.40 15.12
CA LEU A 31 5.25 14.13 15.82
C LEU A 31 3.99 13.35 15.36
N GLY A 32 3.46 13.65 14.19
CA GLY A 32 2.45 12.81 13.57
C GLY A 32 3.08 11.98 12.46
N ALA A 33 3.69 10.84 12.76
CA ALA A 33 3.95 9.83 11.73
C ALA A 33 2.58 9.39 11.18
N SER A 34 2.08 10.10 10.17
CA SER A 34 0.82 9.74 9.55
C SER A 34 1.06 8.49 8.71
N HIS A 35 0.45 7.38 9.09
CA HIS A 35 0.27 6.22 8.22
C HIS A 35 -0.61 6.65 7.03
N LYS A 36 -0.04 7.42 6.11
CA LYS A 36 -0.76 7.96 4.96
C LYS A 36 0.02 7.65 3.70
N ALA A 37 -0.56 6.80 2.87
CA ALA A 37 -0.01 6.52 1.55
C ALA A 37 -0.02 7.79 0.67
N PRO A 38 0.88 7.88 -0.32
CA PRO A 38 0.81 8.91 -1.34
C PRO A 38 -0.57 8.94 -2.00
N PRO A 39 -1.11 10.11 -2.38
CA PRO A 39 -2.42 10.22 -3.01
C PRO A 39 -2.48 9.42 -4.33
N VAL A 40 -3.65 8.89 -4.66
CA VAL A 40 -3.89 8.23 -5.95
C VAL A 40 -3.93 9.30 -7.03
N LYS A 41 -3.20 9.05 -8.13
CA LYS A 41 -3.20 9.88 -9.35
C LYS A 41 -3.85 9.09 -10.47
N PRO A 42 -4.30 9.72 -11.58
CA PRO A 42 -4.67 9.00 -12.78
C PRO A 42 -3.59 8.00 -13.24
N ALA A 43 -4.01 6.82 -13.71
CA ALA A 43 -3.11 5.72 -14.01
C ALA A 43 -2.02 6.09 -15.04
N ASN A 44 -2.34 6.93 -16.01
CA ASN A 44 -1.38 7.41 -17.02
C ASN A 44 -0.26 8.34 -16.47
N GLN A 45 -0.34 8.75 -15.21
CA GLN A 45 0.70 9.54 -14.54
C GLN A 45 1.71 8.67 -13.77
N TYR A 46 1.54 7.35 -13.78
CA TYR A 46 2.52 6.40 -13.25
C TYR A 46 3.49 5.97 -14.35
N VAL A 47 4.66 5.47 -13.96
CA VAL A 47 5.70 5.05 -14.90
C VAL A 47 5.34 3.75 -15.62
N ALA A 48 4.77 2.79 -14.90
CA ALA A 48 4.37 1.50 -15.44
C ALA A 48 2.85 1.41 -15.55
N PHE A 49 2.35 1.47 -16.76
CA PHE A 49 0.93 1.36 -17.05
C PHE A 49 0.68 0.67 -18.40
N ASP A 50 -0.53 0.19 -18.58
CA ASP A 50 -1.11 -0.32 -19.81
C ASP A 50 -2.45 0.40 -20.08
N THR A 51 -2.70 0.76 -21.34
CA THR A 51 -3.87 1.54 -21.76
C THR A 51 -4.60 0.84 -22.88
N HIS A 52 -5.91 0.69 -22.72
CA HIS A 52 -6.82 0.22 -23.75
C HIS A 52 -7.69 1.39 -24.26
N PRO A 53 -7.28 2.12 -25.30
CA PRO A 53 -7.98 3.33 -25.74
C PRO A 53 -9.42 3.08 -26.18
N ASN A 54 -9.70 1.91 -26.78
CA ASN A 54 -11.05 1.54 -27.22
C ASN A 54 -12.01 1.23 -26.06
N GLU A 55 -11.46 0.91 -24.91
CA GLU A 55 -12.20 0.61 -23.68
C GLU A 55 -12.21 1.81 -22.71
N HIS A 56 -11.45 2.86 -23.04
CA HIS A 56 -11.26 4.06 -22.22
C HIS A 56 -10.77 3.73 -20.80
N VAL A 57 -9.91 2.71 -20.66
CA VAL A 57 -9.38 2.27 -19.38
C VAL A 57 -7.86 2.23 -19.41
N THR A 58 -7.26 2.73 -18.35
CA THR A 58 -5.82 2.66 -18.09
C THR A 58 -5.58 2.02 -16.73
N ILE A 59 -4.66 1.06 -16.66
CA ILE A 59 -4.25 0.44 -15.40
C ILE A 59 -2.76 0.66 -15.20
N ALA A 60 -2.39 1.11 -14.01
CA ALA A 60 -0.99 1.32 -13.62
C ALA A 60 -0.63 0.51 -12.39
N ILE A 61 0.67 0.30 -12.23
CA ILE A 61 1.26 -0.32 -11.04
C ILE A 61 2.36 0.55 -10.46
N ASP A 62 2.45 0.52 -9.12
CA ASP A 62 3.50 1.21 -8.37
C ASP A 62 3.93 0.31 -7.20
N PRO A 63 4.97 -0.52 -7.39
CA PRO A 63 5.43 -1.43 -6.35
C PRO A 63 6.14 -0.68 -5.23
N CYS A 64 5.83 -1.07 -4.00
CA CYS A 64 6.49 -0.60 -2.80
C CYS A 64 7.53 -1.66 -2.36
N ASN A 65 8.73 -1.60 -2.91
CA ASN A 65 9.81 -2.58 -2.69
C ASN A 65 10.99 -2.05 -1.87
N ASP A 66 10.86 -0.83 -1.33
CA ASP A 66 11.84 -0.15 -0.49
C ASP A 66 11.21 0.08 0.91
N PRO A 67 11.76 -0.53 1.98
CA PRO A 67 11.21 -0.40 3.33
C PRO A 67 11.02 1.05 3.78
N ASP A 68 11.94 1.95 3.41
CA ASP A 68 11.90 3.36 3.82
C ASP A 68 10.74 4.10 3.13
N LYS A 69 10.53 3.84 1.85
CA LYS A 69 9.41 4.40 1.08
C LYS A 69 8.06 3.82 1.50
N CYS A 70 8.06 2.60 2.05
CA CYS A 70 6.87 1.87 2.50
C CYS A 70 6.59 2.04 3.99
N SER A 71 7.26 2.97 4.67
CA SER A 71 7.17 3.20 6.12
C SER A 71 5.78 3.65 6.61
N PHE A 72 4.86 3.98 5.69
CA PHE A 72 3.47 4.27 6.04
C PHE A 72 2.66 3.03 6.43
N PHE A 73 3.07 1.83 6.02
CA PHE A 73 2.48 0.59 6.53
C PHE A 73 2.83 0.38 8.01
N ARG A 74 1.92 -0.21 8.76
CA ARG A 74 2.10 -0.51 10.20
C ARG A 74 2.98 -1.72 10.47
N LEU A 75 3.18 -2.56 9.44
CA LEU A 75 3.91 -3.81 9.52
C LEU A 75 4.99 -3.90 8.43
N PRO A 76 6.10 -4.58 8.71
CA PRO A 76 7.24 -4.65 7.80
C PRO A 76 7.04 -5.77 6.75
N TYR A 77 6.03 -5.66 5.89
CA TYR A 77 5.65 -6.68 4.91
C TYR A 77 6.82 -7.16 4.05
N ILE A 78 7.66 -6.23 3.57
CA ILE A 78 8.81 -6.55 2.71
C ILE A 78 9.80 -7.49 3.42
N GLN A 79 10.08 -7.24 4.70
CA GLN A 79 10.98 -8.09 5.50
C GLN A 79 10.44 -9.51 5.70
N HIS A 80 9.12 -9.70 5.53
CA HIS A 80 8.45 -10.99 5.60
C HIS A 80 8.22 -11.63 4.22
N GLY A 81 8.82 -11.07 3.16
CA GLY A 81 8.77 -11.60 1.80
C GLY A 81 7.50 -11.25 1.03
N PHE A 82 6.77 -10.23 1.45
CA PHE A 82 5.68 -9.67 0.66
C PHE A 82 6.11 -8.40 -0.07
N ILE A 83 5.73 -8.25 -1.32
CA ILE A 83 5.83 -6.97 -2.03
C ILE A 83 4.43 -6.37 -2.11
N PRO A 84 4.19 -5.22 -1.45
CA PRO A 84 2.99 -4.43 -1.69
C PRO A 84 3.08 -3.80 -3.08
N VAL A 85 2.07 -4.00 -3.91
CA VAL A 85 1.96 -3.35 -5.23
C VAL A 85 0.68 -2.54 -5.25
N ARG A 86 0.81 -1.23 -5.44
CA ARG A 86 -0.33 -0.37 -5.71
C ARG A 86 -0.80 -0.63 -7.13
N VAL A 87 -2.06 -0.98 -7.28
CA VAL A 87 -2.73 -1.08 -8.57
C VAL A 87 -3.70 0.10 -8.67
N VAL A 88 -3.65 0.82 -9.79
CA VAL A 88 -4.46 2.02 -10.03
C VAL A 88 -5.22 1.82 -11.32
N ILE A 89 -6.53 1.98 -11.28
CA ILE A 89 -7.44 1.81 -12.41
C ILE A 89 -8.11 3.15 -12.67
N THR A 90 -7.89 3.72 -13.84
CA THR A 90 -8.58 4.92 -14.33
C THR A 90 -9.58 4.51 -15.40
N ASN A 91 -10.82 4.86 -15.18
CA ASN A 91 -11.93 4.69 -16.12
C ASN A 91 -12.28 6.05 -16.72
N ASP A 92 -11.87 6.30 -17.95
CA ASP A 92 -12.19 7.51 -18.72
C ASP A 92 -13.48 7.33 -19.55
N GLY A 93 -14.12 6.16 -19.49
CA GLY A 93 -15.37 5.85 -20.17
C GLY A 93 -16.61 6.31 -19.41
N ASP A 94 -17.77 6.22 -20.08
CA ASP A 94 -19.07 6.66 -19.56
C ASP A 94 -19.80 5.57 -18.76
N THR A 95 -19.29 4.32 -18.76
CA THR A 95 -19.89 3.20 -18.05
C THR A 95 -19.03 2.82 -16.83
N ALA A 96 -19.67 2.65 -15.67
CA ALA A 96 -18.99 2.15 -14.48
C ALA A 96 -18.48 0.71 -14.68
N LEU A 97 -17.34 0.40 -14.07
CA LEU A 97 -16.73 -0.92 -14.09
C LEU A 97 -16.91 -1.62 -12.74
N THR A 98 -17.08 -2.93 -12.76
CA THR A 98 -17.06 -3.76 -11.54
C THR A 98 -15.79 -4.60 -11.46
N LEU A 99 -15.23 -4.67 -10.25
CA LEU A 99 -14.07 -5.45 -9.89
C LEU A 99 -14.44 -6.69 -9.05
N THR A 100 -15.72 -7.05 -8.95
CA THR A 100 -16.20 -8.14 -8.08
C THR A 100 -15.51 -9.45 -8.39
N ASP A 101 -15.30 -9.76 -9.68
CA ASP A 101 -14.67 -11.01 -10.13
C ASP A 101 -13.25 -10.81 -10.67
N VAL A 102 -12.71 -9.61 -10.50
CA VAL A 102 -11.38 -9.26 -11.02
C VAL A 102 -10.31 -10.20 -10.46
N ARG A 103 -9.39 -10.60 -11.35
CA ARG A 103 -8.18 -11.33 -10.98
C ARG A 103 -6.97 -10.49 -11.29
N ILE A 104 -6.26 -10.09 -10.24
CA ILE A 104 -5.03 -9.32 -10.32
C ILE A 104 -3.91 -10.22 -9.81
N GLN A 105 -3.06 -10.69 -10.71
CA GLN A 105 -2.02 -11.68 -10.43
C GLN A 105 -0.64 -11.09 -10.71
N PHE A 106 0.29 -11.41 -9.83
CA PHE A 106 1.71 -11.24 -10.10
C PHE A 106 2.20 -12.43 -10.92
N ILE A 107 2.82 -12.17 -12.07
CA ILE A 107 3.43 -13.20 -12.90
C ILE A 107 4.94 -13.04 -12.78
N SER A 108 5.62 -14.08 -12.26
CA SER A 108 7.08 -14.07 -12.11
C SER A 108 7.80 -14.17 -13.48
N ALA A 109 9.12 -13.93 -13.49
CA ALA A 109 9.96 -14.16 -14.68
C ALA A 109 9.91 -15.63 -15.14
N ALA A 110 9.71 -16.56 -14.23
CA ALA A 110 9.53 -17.98 -14.50
C ALA A 110 8.09 -18.35 -14.90
N ASN A 111 7.21 -17.35 -15.04
CA ASN A 111 5.78 -17.52 -15.38
C ASN A 111 4.93 -18.15 -14.26
N ASP A 112 5.37 -18.08 -13.01
CA ASP A 112 4.52 -18.44 -11.87
C ASP A 112 3.40 -17.42 -11.69
N LYS A 113 2.20 -17.91 -11.43
CA LYS A 113 1.00 -17.08 -11.24
C LYS A 113 0.69 -16.96 -9.75
N ILE A 114 1.03 -15.84 -9.17
CA ILE A 114 0.88 -15.59 -7.73
C ILE A 114 -0.33 -14.68 -7.53
N PRO A 115 -1.40 -15.17 -6.88
CA PRO A 115 -2.53 -14.31 -6.50
C PRO A 115 -2.12 -13.33 -5.41
N ALA A 116 -2.89 -12.25 -5.25
CA ALA A 116 -2.76 -11.41 -4.08
C ALA A 116 -3.08 -12.23 -2.82
N ALA A 117 -2.24 -12.09 -1.80
CA ALA A 117 -2.44 -12.74 -0.51
C ALA A 117 -3.65 -12.15 0.22
N ASP A 118 -4.47 -13.01 0.80
CA ASP A 118 -5.54 -12.58 1.69
C ASP A 118 -5.01 -12.21 3.09
N LEU A 119 -5.86 -11.58 3.90
CA LEU A 119 -5.47 -11.10 5.23
C LEU A 119 -5.06 -12.24 6.16
N GLU A 120 -5.67 -13.44 6.02
CA GLU A 120 -5.33 -14.60 6.83
C GLU A 120 -3.96 -15.17 6.44
N GLU A 121 -3.66 -15.21 5.15
CA GLU A 121 -2.33 -15.63 4.67
C GLU A 121 -1.26 -14.67 5.16
N ILE A 122 -1.46 -13.37 5.02
CA ILE A 122 -0.56 -12.34 5.53
C ILE A 122 -0.35 -12.55 7.04
N ASN A 123 -1.42 -12.69 7.80
CA ASN A 123 -1.37 -12.90 9.25
C ASN A 123 -0.57 -14.15 9.62
N ARG A 124 -0.86 -15.28 8.95
CA ARG A 124 -0.14 -16.53 9.17
C ARG A 124 1.35 -16.42 8.90
N ARG A 125 1.73 -15.61 7.91
CA ARG A 125 3.12 -15.43 7.49
C ARG A 125 3.90 -14.49 8.39
N LEU A 126 3.30 -13.37 8.76
CA LEU A 126 3.96 -12.37 9.62
C LEU A 126 4.16 -12.91 11.05
N PHE A 127 3.17 -13.61 11.59
CA PHE A 127 3.18 -14.03 13.00
C PHE A 127 3.58 -15.49 13.24
N ASN A 128 3.95 -16.24 12.18
CA ASN A 128 4.53 -17.60 12.30
C ASN A 128 3.67 -18.56 13.16
N LEU A 129 2.37 -18.56 12.96
CA LEU A 129 1.40 -19.32 13.76
C LEU A 129 1.71 -20.84 13.83
N LYS A 130 2.49 -21.39 12.89
CA LYS A 130 2.95 -22.78 12.95
C LYS A 130 3.78 -23.11 14.19
N LYS A 131 4.49 -22.16 14.79
CA LYS A 131 5.27 -22.38 16.03
C LYS A 131 4.38 -22.51 17.27
N SER A 132 3.18 -21.94 17.26
CA SER A 132 2.24 -22.03 18.37
C SER A 132 1.49 -23.38 18.42
N MET A 133 1.38 -24.08 17.27
CA MET A 133 0.65 -25.35 17.17
C MET A 133 1.52 -26.59 17.46
N ASN A 134 2.83 -26.47 17.60
CA ASN A 134 3.76 -27.59 17.84
C ASN A 134 4.00 -27.90 19.33
N ARG A 135 3.08 -27.54 20.24
CA ARG A 135 3.08 -28.14 21.59
C ARG A 135 2.25 -29.41 21.50
N PRO A 136 2.86 -30.61 21.72
CA PRO A 136 2.08 -31.85 21.81
C PRO A 136 1.15 -31.74 23.01
N LEU A 137 -0.15 -31.66 22.74
CA LEU A 137 -1.18 -31.76 23.77
C LEU A 137 -1.40 -33.24 24.09
N PRO A 138 -1.33 -33.66 25.36
CA PRO A 138 -1.37 -35.07 25.74
C PRO A 138 -2.79 -35.70 25.79
N LEU A 139 -3.82 -35.09 25.19
CA LEU A 139 -5.19 -35.62 25.26
C LEU A 139 -5.89 -35.52 23.89
N PRO A 140 -6.74 -36.53 23.53
CA PRO A 140 -7.58 -36.48 22.35
C PRO A 140 -8.79 -35.59 22.58
N ILE A 141 -8.59 -34.26 22.48
CA ILE A 141 -9.68 -33.30 22.47
C ILE A 141 -10.05 -33.07 21.00
N PRO A 142 -11.37 -33.02 20.64
CA PRO A 142 -11.75 -32.63 19.29
C PRO A 142 -11.23 -31.22 19.04
N ILE A 143 -10.26 -31.10 18.13
CA ILE A 143 -9.62 -29.83 17.77
C ILE A 143 -10.63 -29.08 16.92
N THR A 144 -11.34 -28.13 17.50
CA THR A 144 -12.02 -27.09 16.73
C THR A 144 -10.90 -26.18 16.19
N ILE A 145 -10.70 -26.20 14.89
CA ILE A 145 -9.75 -25.28 14.23
C ILE A 145 -10.35 -23.89 14.34
N HIS A 146 -9.98 -23.17 15.38
CA HIS A 146 -10.22 -21.73 15.44
C HIS A 146 -9.15 -21.07 14.57
N HIS A 147 -9.56 -20.46 13.48
CA HIS A 147 -8.69 -19.53 12.76
C HIS A 147 -8.26 -18.44 13.74
N ALA A 148 -6.94 -18.25 13.89
CA ALA A 148 -6.47 -17.17 14.74
C ALA A 148 -6.97 -15.83 14.15
N PRO A 149 -7.47 -14.92 15.00
CA PRO A 149 -7.97 -13.65 14.52
C PRO A 149 -6.84 -12.90 13.78
N VAL A 150 -7.19 -12.25 12.67
CA VAL A 150 -6.25 -11.41 11.91
C VAL A 150 -5.78 -10.26 12.81
N ASP A 151 -4.47 -9.98 12.79
CA ASP A 151 -3.90 -8.89 13.58
C ASP A 151 -4.55 -7.55 13.20
N LYS A 152 -4.84 -6.74 14.20
CA LYS A 152 -5.52 -5.45 14.01
C LYS A 152 -4.77 -4.52 13.06
N LYS A 153 -3.43 -4.56 13.03
CA LYS A 153 -2.62 -3.71 12.16
C LYS A 153 -2.78 -4.10 10.69
N ILE A 154 -2.90 -5.42 10.39
CA ILE A 154 -3.18 -5.90 9.03
C ILE A 154 -4.53 -5.38 8.56
N THR A 155 -5.57 -5.52 9.39
CA THR A 155 -6.91 -5.02 9.07
C THR A 155 -6.92 -3.50 8.90
N GLN A 156 -6.16 -2.76 9.71
CA GLN A 156 -6.03 -1.32 9.57
C GLN A 156 -5.29 -0.92 8.30
N ASP A 157 -4.24 -1.64 7.92
CA ASP A 157 -3.50 -1.37 6.68
C ASP A 157 -4.37 -1.66 5.45
N ASP A 158 -5.18 -2.73 5.48
CA ASP A 158 -6.14 -3.05 4.42
C ASP A 158 -7.23 -1.97 4.30
N ASN A 159 -7.79 -1.53 5.42
CA ASN A 159 -8.79 -0.47 5.43
C ASN A 159 -8.25 0.89 4.95
N ASP A 160 -6.97 1.20 5.24
CA ASP A 160 -6.40 2.49 4.88
C ASP A 160 -5.80 2.50 3.47
N PHE A 161 -5.32 1.35 2.99
CA PHE A 161 -4.50 1.27 1.77
C PHE A 161 -5.02 0.28 0.72
N GLY A 162 -5.87 -0.67 1.07
CA GLY A 162 -6.50 -1.60 0.13
C GLY A 162 -7.53 -0.92 -0.77
N PHE A 163 -8.15 -1.68 -1.66
CA PHE A 163 -9.24 -1.19 -2.50
C PHE A 163 -10.47 -0.87 -1.64
N GLN A 164 -10.91 0.39 -1.69
CA GLN A 164 -12.05 0.87 -0.88
C GLN A 164 -13.41 0.68 -1.58
N SER A 165 -13.41 0.18 -2.81
CA SER A 165 -14.60 -0.07 -3.61
C SER A 165 -14.34 -1.21 -4.58
N THR A 166 -15.38 -1.93 -4.94
CA THR A 166 -15.40 -2.88 -6.05
C THR A 166 -15.94 -2.26 -7.33
N THR A 167 -16.19 -0.95 -7.34
CA THR A 167 -16.71 -0.23 -8.50
C THR A 167 -15.78 0.94 -8.85
N VAL A 168 -15.43 1.05 -10.13
CA VAL A 168 -14.75 2.22 -10.69
C VAL A 168 -15.77 3.03 -11.48
N ASN A 169 -16.15 4.19 -10.95
CA ASN A 169 -17.15 5.05 -11.57
C ASN A 169 -16.65 5.62 -12.91
N PRO A 170 -17.54 6.08 -13.79
CA PRO A 170 -17.16 6.84 -14.97
C PRO A 170 -16.27 8.05 -14.60
N HIS A 171 -15.29 8.35 -15.44
CA HIS A 171 -14.36 9.48 -15.31
C HIS A 171 -13.69 9.56 -13.94
N SER A 172 -13.36 8.39 -13.35
CA SER A 172 -12.76 8.31 -12.02
C SER A 172 -11.57 7.37 -11.97
N THR A 173 -10.80 7.53 -10.89
CA THR A 173 -9.64 6.68 -10.61
C THR A 173 -9.81 6.01 -9.25
N LEU A 174 -9.58 4.71 -9.20
CA LEU A 174 -9.55 3.90 -7.99
C LEU A 174 -8.18 3.25 -7.86
N GLY A 175 -7.63 3.20 -6.67
CA GLY A 175 -6.36 2.52 -6.42
C GLY A 175 -6.31 1.90 -5.04
N GLY A 176 -5.59 0.78 -4.93
CA GLY A 176 -5.36 0.08 -3.68
C GLY A 176 -4.09 -0.75 -3.72
N TYR A 177 -3.55 -1.08 -2.56
CA TYR A 177 -2.41 -1.98 -2.45
C TYR A 177 -2.87 -3.43 -2.36
N LEU A 178 -2.16 -4.30 -3.07
CA LEU A 178 -2.25 -5.74 -3.01
C LEU A 178 -0.89 -6.30 -2.58
N PHE A 179 -0.88 -7.38 -1.82
CA PHE A 179 0.34 -7.96 -1.27
C PHE A 179 0.63 -9.28 -1.98
N TYR A 180 1.86 -9.44 -2.52
CA TYR A 180 2.28 -10.66 -3.20
C TYR A 180 3.41 -11.34 -2.46
N ASP A 181 3.26 -12.65 -2.17
CA ASP A 181 4.32 -13.47 -1.59
C ASP A 181 5.37 -13.79 -2.67
N VAL A 182 6.52 -13.15 -2.56
CA VAL A 182 7.61 -13.30 -3.54
C VAL A 182 8.75 -14.21 -3.05
N ARG A 183 8.55 -14.91 -1.94
CA ARG A 183 9.57 -15.85 -1.44
C ARG A 183 9.71 -17.04 -2.36
N GLY A 184 10.96 -17.43 -2.61
CA GLY A 184 11.28 -18.52 -3.52
C GLY A 184 11.31 -18.12 -4.99
N LEU A 185 11.04 -16.84 -5.31
CA LEU A 185 11.30 -16.28 -6.64
C LEU A 185 12.76 -15.87 -6.78
N ASP A 186 13.20 -15.73 -8.02
CA ASP A 186 14.54 -15.21 -8.33
C ASP A 186 14.70 -13.77 -7.80
N ASP A 187 15.92 -13.41 -7.39
CA ASP A 187 16.25 -12.07 -6.89
C ASP A 187 16.93 -11.24 -8.00
N PRO A 188 16.48 -10.05 -8.31
CA PRO A 188 15.34 -9.30 -7.73
C PRO A 188 13.98 -9.73 -8.32
N PRO A 189 12.95 -9.95 -7.47
CA PRO A 189 11.69 -10.61 -7.87
C PRO A 189 10.84 -9.81 -8.86
N LEU A 190 11.09 -8.51 -9.02
CA LEU A 190 10.38 -7.66 -9.98
C LEU A 190 10.97 -7.73 -11.40
N LYS A 191 12.22 -8.23 -11.56
CA LYS A 191 12.88 -8.27 -12.86
C LYS A 191 12.21 -9.32 -13.76
N GLY A 192 11.77 -8.87 -14.94
CA GLY A 192 11.05 -9.73 -15.90
C GLY A 192 9.66 -10.16 -15.42
N ALA A 193 9.19 -9.65 -14.28
CA ALA A 193 7.86 -9.91 -13.75
C ALA A 193 6.86 -8.85 -14.24
N GLN A 194 5.56 -9.17 -14.09
CA GLN A 194 4.47 -8.28 -14.53
C GLN A 194 3.23 -8.48 -13.64
N ILE A 195 2.35 -7.48 -13.65
CA ILE A 195 0.98 -7.64 -13.14
C ILE A 195 0.05 -7.95 -14.31
N TYR A 196 -0.75 -8.99 -14.13
CA TYR A 196 -1.78 -9.42 -15.08
C TYR A 196 -3.16 -9.20 -14.47
N VAL A 197 -4.00 -8.41 -15.14
CA VAL A 197 -5.35 -8.08 -14.69
C VAL A 197 -6.35 -8.58 -15.71
N LYS A 198 -7.39 -9.30 -15.25
CA LYS A 198 -8.46 -9.79 -16.09
C LYS A 198 -9.80 -9.85 -15.36
N MET A 199 -10.87 -10.08 -16.11
CA MET A 199 -12.25 -10.21 -15.60
C MET A 199 -12.75 -8.91 -14.97
N ILE A 200 -12.38 -7.76 -15.56
CA ILE A 200 -13.05 -6.50 -15.29
C ILE A 200 -14.28 -6.44 -16.20
N HIS A 201 -15.44 -6.17 -15.65
CA HIS A 201 -16.69 -6.09 -16.41
C HIS A 201 -17.29 -4.68 -16.34
N SER A 202 -18.04 -4.30 -17.35
CA SER A 202 -18.96 -3.19 -17.23
C SER A 202 -20.00 -3.51 -16.14
N LEU A 203 -20.44 -2.51 -15.36
CA LEU A 203 -21.36 -2.72 -14.24
C LEU A 203 -22.72 -3.29 -14.70
N ASP A 204 -23.10 -3.06 -15.95
CA ASP A 204 -24.30 -3.64 -16.56
C ASP A 204 -24.12 -5.10 -17.00
N GLY A 205 -22.91 -5.67 -16.83
CA GLY A 205 -22.57 -7.06 -17.13
C GLY A 205 -22.50 -7.41 -18.63
N LYS A 206 -22.61 -6.43 -19.53
CA LYS A 206 -22.66 -6.69 -20.98
C LYS A 206 -21.30 -6.82 -21.64
N HIS A 207 -20.26 -6.29 -21.00
CA HIS A 207 -18.94 -6.23 -21.59
C HIS A 207 -17.88 -6.62 -20.56
N GLU A 208 -16.97 -7.53 -20.95
CA GLU A 208 -15.75 -7.85 -20.24
C GLU A 208 -14.59 -7.17 -20.97
N LEU A 209 -13.75 -6.45 -20.24
CA LEU A 209 -12.56 -5.79 -20.78
C LEU A 209 -11.49 -6.83 -21.16
N PHE A 210 -10.71 -6.51 -22.18
CA PHE A 210 -9.51 -7.28 -22.49
C PHE A 210 -8.54 -7.28 -21.32
N PRO A 211 -7.74 -8.36 -21.13
CA PRO A 211 -6.77 -8.42 -20.07
C PRO A 211 -5.64 -7.39 -20.22
N PHE A 212 -5.26 -6.77 -19.13
CA PHE A 212 -4.12 -5.85 -19.05
C PHE A 212 -2.85 -6.58 -18.60
N THR A 213 -1.71 -6.17 -19.15
CA THR A 213 -0.40 -6.72 -18.81
C THR A 213 0.59 -5.59 -18.57
N ILE A 214 1.01 -5.40 -17.32
CA ILE A 214 1.86 -4.28 -16.93
C ILE A 214 3.21 -4.81 -16.41
N PRO A 215 4.28 -4.76 -17.25
CA PRO A 215 5.62 -5.17 -16.85
C PRO A 215 6.23 -4.22 -15.82
N PHE A 216 6.96 -4.77 -14.83
CA PHE A 216 7.72 -3.98 -13.87
C PHE A 216 8.98 -3.36 -14.45
N ASP A 217 9.45 -3.79 -15.63
CA ASP A 217 10.71 -3.32 -16.23
C ASP A 217 10.73 -1.81 -16.45
N LYS A 218 9.61 -1.21 -16.87
CA LYS A 218 9.49 0.24 -16.98
C LYS A 218 9.69 0.95 -15.64
N TRP A 219 9.10 0.39 -14.58
CA TRP A 219 9.23 0.93 -13.24
C TRP A 219 10.66 0.79 -12.71
N LEU A 220 11.30 -0.37 -12.94
CA LEU A 220 12.69 -0.64 -12.55
C LEU A 220 13.67 0.31 -13.26
N ALA A 221 13.46 0.58 -14.55
CA ALA A 221 14.29 1.52 -15.32
C ALA A 221 14.24 2.96 -14.78
N ALA A 222 13.08 3.37 -14.25
CA ALA A 222 12.89 4.70 -13.65
C ALA A 222 13.33 4.79 -12.18
N ASN A 223 13.50 3.64 -11.51
CA ASN A 223 13.89 3.54 -10.10
C ASN A 223 15.11 2.63 -9.93
N PRO A 224 16.27 2.99 -10.51
CA PRO A 224 17.50 2.20 -10.34
C PRO A 224 17.89 2.19 -8.86
N ARG A 225 18.35 1.02 -8.37
CA ARG A 225 18.89 0.85 -7.01
C ARG A 225 20.37 1.13 -7.01
#